data_e08135051fcbc17fa938ff5da1a78d97
#
_entry.id   e08135051fcbc17fa938ff5da1a78d97
#
_cell.length_a   1.000
_cell.length_b   1.000
_cell.length_c   1.000
_cell.angle_alpha   90.00
_cell.angle_beta   90.00
_cell.angle_gamma   90.00
#
_symmetry.space_group_name_H-M   'P 1'
#
loop_
_entity.id
_entity.type
_entity.pdbx_description
1 polymer ?
#
loop_
_entity_poly.entity_id
_entity_poly.type
_entity_poly.pdbx_seq_one_letter_code
_entity_poly.pdbx_strand_id
1 'polypeptide(L)'
;MSQIYTQVRKLAEQFIEPYADELDQKKEFPVQAFKELGKAGWFSLLIPKEYGGMGLTLKEHAEVCMALAESSASAGLCYMMSNVAVNCLNLFGSDQLKQKIFSDIVQNQTFAALAYSELGTGTHFYITDATAQFNAEHAVFNGLKSMVTSGNYASYYLALLPSENGETIDNWVLPLGAQGLTFEANSWNGLGMRSNPICH
;
A
#
# COMPACT_ATOMS: atom_id res chain seq x y z
N MET A 1 0.11 3.22 27.25
CA MET A 1 0.49 3.04 25.83
C MET A 1 1.38 1.80 25.74
N SER A 2 1.26 1.02 24.68
CA SER A 2 2.05 -0.20 24.52
C SER A 2 3.51 0.09 24.17
N GLN A 3 4.35 -0.94 24.24
CA GLN A 3 5.75 -0.85 23.81
C GLN A 3 5.84 -0.55 22.29
N ILE A 4 4.94 -1.13 21.49
CA ILE A 4 4.87 -0.90 20.03
C ILE A 4 4.60 0.56 19.72
N TYR A 5 3.54 1.10 20.28
CA TYR A 5 3.23 2.53 20.14
C TYR A 5 4.43 3.42 20.50
N THR A 6 5.08 3.15 21.62
CA THR A 6 6.23 3.95 22.08
C THR A 6 7.43 3.87 21.13
N GLN A 7 7.70 2.69 20.58
CA GLN A 7 8.79 2.50 19.60
C GLN A 7 8.51 3.25 18.29
N VAL A 8 7.30 3.12 17.77
CA VAL A 8 6.91 3.80 16.52
C VAL A 8 6.82 5.31 16.71
N ARG A 9 6.33 5.77 17.87
CA ARG A 9 6.26 7.20 18.19
C ARG A 9 7.65 7.84 18.16
N LYS A 10 8.67 7.21 18.75
CA LYS A 10 10.07 7.68 18.68
C LYS A 10 10.59 7.78 17.24
N LEU A 11 10.24 6.82 16.39
CA LEU A 11 10.60 6.88 14.98
C LEU A 11 9.88 8.02 14.26
N ALA A 12 8.60 8.22 14.54
CA ALA A 12 7.82 9.31 13.97
C ALA A 12 8.33 10.69 14.41
N GLU A 13 8.69 10.88 15.68
CA GLU A 13 9.32 12.09 16.21
C GLU A 13 10.65 12.41 15.55
N GLN A 14 11.40 11.41 15.15
CA GLN A 14 12.71 11.60 14.52
C GLN A 14 12.62 11.83 13.01
N PHE A 15 11.78 11.09 12.30
CA PHE A 15 11.79 11.01 10.83
C PHE A 15 10.53 11.53 10.13
N ILE A 16 9.46 11.83 10.87
CA ILE A 16 8.20 12.34 10.30
C ILE A 16 7.92 13.74 10.78
N GLU A 17 7.82 13.93 12.09
CA GLU A 17 7.35 15.17 12.71
C GLU A 17 8.15 16.41 12.29
N PRO A 18 9.50 16.40 12.22
CA PRO A 18 10.27 17.57 11.80
C PRO A 18 10.04 18.00 10.37
N TYR A 19 9.49 17.11 9.51
CA TYR A 19 9.33 17.33 8.08
C TYR A 19 7.87 17.34 7.63
N ALA A 20 6.92 17.08 8.54
CA ALA A 20 5.52 16.85 8.20
C ALA A 20 4.89 18.04 7.45
N ASP A 21 5.08 19.25 7.95
CA ASP A 21 4.54 20.47 7.35
C ASP A 21 5.18 20.77 6.00
N GLU A 22 6.50 20.62 5.89
CA GLU A 22 7.22 20.86 4.64
C GLU A 22 6.77 19.88 3.56
N LEU A 23 6.72 18.59 3.87
CA LEU A 23 6.28 17.55 2.94
C LEU A 23 4.82 17.73 2.52
N ASP A 24 3.94 18.11 3.46
CA ASP A 24 2.54 18.38 3.14
C ASP A 24 2.40 19.58 2.19
N GLN A 25 3.13 20.68 2.43
CA GLN A 25 3.12 21.86 1.58
C GLN A 25 3.69 21.57 0.18
N LYS A 26 4.78 20.80 0.10
CA LYS A 26 5.41 20.39 -1.16
C LYS A 26 4.69 19.25 -1.89
N LYS A 27 3.73 18.59 -1.22
CA LYS A 27 3.03 17.38 -1.71
C LYS A 27 4.00 16.23 -1.99
N GLU A 28 5.01 16.07 -1.17
CA GLU A 28 6.05 15.06 -1.31
C GLU A 28 5.83 13.88 -0.36
N PHE A 29 6.05 12.67 -0.88
CA PHE A 29 5.96 11.45 -0.08
C PHE A 29 7.09 11.38 0.96
N PRO A 30 6.84 10.94 2.21
CA PRO A 30 7.83 10.84 3.27
C PRO A 30 8.80 9.65 3.06
N VAL A 31 9.56 9.67 1.98
CA VAL A 31 10.42 8.56 1.54
C VAL A 31 11.37 8.09 2.64
N GLN A 32 12.03 9.03 3.33
CA GLN A 32 13.00 8.68 4.38
C GLN A 32 12.33 7.98 5.56
N ALA A 33 11.17 8.48 6.00
CA ALA A 33 10.41 7.86 7.08
C ALA A 33 9.97 6.42 6.72
N PHE A 34 9.51 6.20 5.48
CA PHE A 34 9.11 4.88 5.01
C PHE A 34 10.28 3.91 4.88
N LYS A 35 11.48 4.39 4.50
CA LYS A 35 12.69 3.59 4.57
C LYS A 35 13.02 3.15 6.01
N GLU A 36 12.91 4.05 6.98
CA GLU A 36 13.18 3.71 8.38
C GLU A 36 12.11 2.78 8.97
N LEU A 37 10.83 2.95 8.59
CA LEU A 37 9.77 1.98 8.91
C LEU A 37 10.07 0.59 8.34
N GLY A 38 10.53 0.52 7.10
CA GLY A 38 10.94 -0.74 6.46
C GLY A 38 12.11 -1.41 7.19
N LYS A 39 13.19 -0.67 7.47
CA LYS A 39 14.35 -1.16 8.22
C LYS A 39 13.97 -1.69 9.62
N ALA A 40 13.03 -1.04 10.28
CA ALA A 40 12.50 -1.48 11.57
C ALA A 40 11.49 -2.63 11.46
N GLY A 41 11.16 -3.09 10.24
CA GLY A 41 10.28 -4.21 9.96
C GLY A 41 8.78 -3.93 10.06
N TRP A 42 8.36 -2.66 10.24
CA TRP A 42 6.96 -2.34 10.50
C TRP A 42 6.01 -2.68 9.35
N PHE A 43 6.48 -2.78 8.11
CA PHE A 43 5.65 -3.26 6.99
C PHE A 43 5.39 -4.77 7.00
N SER A 44 6.12 -5.52 7.82
CA SER A 44 5.88 -6.96 8.04
C SER A 44 5.00 -7.28 9.25
N LEU A 45 4.38 -6.26 9.86
CA LEU A 45 3.62 -6.39 11.11
C LEU A 45 2.53 -7.45 11.03
N LEU A 46 1.71 -7.43 9.99
CA LEU A 46 0.61 -8.38 9.77
C LEU A 46 1.04 -9.64 8.99
N ILE A 47 2.25 -9.68 8.45
CA ILE A 47 2.76 -10.85 7.75
C ILE A 47 2.98 -11.98 8.76
N PRO A 48 2.46 -13.21 8.50
CA PRO A 48 2.64 -14.35 9.39
C PRO A 48 4.13 -14.71 9.59
N LYS A 49 4.45 -15.27 10.76
CA LYS A 49 5.81 -15.64 11.13
C LYS A 49 6.44 -16.67 10.20
N GLU A 50 5.64 -17.56 9.63
CA GLU A 50 6.05 -18.57 8.65
C GLU A 50 6.63 -17.96 7.37
N TYR A 51 6.27 -16.73 7.04
CA TYR A 51 6.83 -15.95 5.93
C TYR A 51 7.88 -14.91 6.37
N GLY A 52 8.34 -14.99 7.64
CA GLY A 52 9.35 -14.09 8.20
C GLY A 52 8.82 -12.77 8.76
N GLY A 53 7.51 -12.59 8.84
CA GLY A 53 6.87 -11.41 9.40
C GLY A 53 6.78 -11.42 10.93
N MET A 54 6.22 -10.35 11.49
CA MET A 54 6.02 -10.23 12.94
C MET A 54 4.84 -11.06 13.45
N GLY A 55 3.85 -11.38 12.61
CA GLY A 55 2.65 -12.14 12.98
C GLY A 55 1.83 -11.48 14.08
N LEU A 56 1.78 -10.14 14.08
CA LEU A 56 0.99 -9.35 15.01
C LEU A 56 -0.45 -9.16 14.49
N THR A 57 -1.28 -8.50 15.29
CA THR A 57 -2.72 -8.40 15.02
C THR A 57 -3.12 -6.99 14.57
N LEU A 58 -4.40 -6.84 14.18
CA LEU A 58 -4.98 -5.53 13.86
C LEU A 58 -4.95 -4.55 15.05
N LYS A 59 -4.88 -5.05 16.28
CA LYS A 59 -4.71 -4.19 17.45
C LYS A 59 -3.37 -3.46 17.42
N GLU A 60 -2.28 -4.19 17.23
CA GLU A 60 -0.95 -3.61 17.12
C GLU A 60 -0.82 -2.73 15.89
N HIS A 61 -1.46 -3.12 14.77
CA HIS A 61 -1.53 -2.28 13.58
C HIS A 61 -2.20 -0.92 13.86
N ALA A 62 -3.30 -0.90 14.59
CA ALA A 62 -3.97 0.35 14.98
C ALA A 62 -3.06 1.24 15.85
N GLU A 63 -2.30 0.64 16.77
CA GLU A 63 -1.34 1.38 17.60
C GLU A 63 -0.22 2.04 16.77
N VAL A 64 0.28 1.34 15.73
CA VAL A 64 1.25 1.91 14.79
C VAL A 64 0.64 3.07 13.99
N CYS A 65 -0.58 2.88 13.46
CA CYS A 65 -1.29 3.94 12.74
C CYS A 65 -1.48 5.19 13.62
N MET A 66 -1.89 5.03 14.87
CA MET A 66 -2.04 6.13 15.83
C MET A 66 -0.71 6.86 16.02
N ALA A 67 0.37 6.13 16.32
CA ALA A 67 1.68 6.71 16.58
C ALA A 67 2.25 7.52 15.39
N LEU A 68 1.99 7.07 14.15
CA LEU A 68 2.39 7.78 12.93
C LEU A 68 1.49 8.98 12.65
N ALA A 69 0.18 8.82 12.81
CA ALA A 69 -0.80 9.85 12.49
C ALA A 69 -0.72 11.07 13.40
N GLU A 70 -0.22 10.94 14.62
CA GLU A 70 0.06 12.07 15.53
C GLU A 70 1.09 13.05 14.94
N SER A 71 2.03 12.56 14.13
CA SER A 71 3.00 13.39 13.43
C SER A 71 2.56 13.77 12.01
N SER A 72 1.88 12.86 11.28
CA SER A 72 1.41 13.08 9.91
C SER A 72 0.25 12.14 9.57
N ALA A 73 -0.92 12.72 9.28
CA ALA A 73 -2.08 11.95 8.83
C ALA A 73 -1.78 11.20 7.51
N SER A 74 -1.03 11.81 6.59
CA SER A 74 -0.57 11.15 5.36
C SER A 74 0.26 9.90 5.65
N ALA A 75 1.24 9.99 6.55
CA ALA A 75 2.09 8.85 6.91
C ALA A 75 1.27 7.72 7.55
N GLY A 76 0.35 8.06 8.47
CA GLY A 76 -0.55 7.10 9.08
C GLY A 76 -1.44 6.40 8.07
N LEU A 77 -2.02 7.12 7.11
CA LEU A 77 -2.86 6.55 6.06
C LEU A 77 -2.06 5.67 5.11
N CYS A 78 -0.91 6.13 4.61
CA CYS A 78 -0.08 5.35 3.69
C CYS A 78 0.38 4.04 4.33
N TYR A 79 0.76 4.06 5.60
CA TYR A 79 1.08 2.86 6.37
C TYR A 79 -0.12 1.94 6.53
N MET A 80 -1.29 2.49 6.90
CA MET A 80 -2.53 1.73 7.05
C MET A 80 -2.88 1.01 5.76
N MET A 81 -2.88 1.71 4.62
CA MET A 81 -3.25 1.16 3.32
C MET A 81 -2.30 0.06 2.86
N SER A 82 -1.00 0.18 3.18
CA SER A 82 -0.04 -0.90 2.94
C SER A 82 -0.43 -2.19 3.67
N ASN A 83 -0.78 -2.09 4.94
CA ASN A 83 -1.17 -3.25 5.72
C ASN A 83 -2.56 -3.80 5.35
N VAL A 84 -3.46 -2.99 4.79
CA VAL A 84 -4.70 -3.50 4.19
C VAL A 84 -4.38 -4.39 2.99
N ALA A 85 -3.44 -3.99 2.13
CA ALA A 85 -2.98 -4.81 1.00
C ALA A 85 -2.34 -6.14 1.49
N VAL A 86 -1.47 -6.07 2.50
CA VAL A 86 -0.85 -7.26 3.12
C VAL A 86 -1.91 -8.19 3.69
N ASN A 87 -2.90 -7.65 4.44
CA ASN A 87 -3.97 -8.45 5.03
C ASN A 87 -4.87 -9.10 3.98
N CYS A 88 -5.20 -8.39 2.91
CA CYS A 88 -5.94 -8.94 1.79
C CYS A 88 -5.19 -10.12 1.16
N LEU A 89 -3.89 -9.96 0.89
CA LEU A 89 -3.06 -11.03 0.37
C LEU A 89 -2.95 -12.21 1.35
N ASN A 90 -2.86 -11.95 2.66
CA ASN A 90 -2.82 -12.99 3.68
C ASN A 90 -4.11 -13.83 3.72
N LEU A 91 -5.27 -13.21 3.54
CA LEU A 91 -6.56 -13.89 3.57
C LEU A 91 -6.87 -14.67 2.28
N PHE A 92 -6.51 -14.13 1.12
CA PHE A 92 -7.01 -14.61 -0.17
C PHE A 92 -5.90 -15.04 -1.13
N GLY A 93 -4.63 -14.72 -0.87
CA GLY A 93 -3.53 -15.12 -1.74
C GLY A 93 -3.24 -16.62 -1.68
N SER A 94 -2.78 -17.21 -2.79
CA SER A 94 -2.21 -18.55 -2.77
C SER A 94 -0.93 -18.61 -1.96
N ASP A 95 -0.57 -19.78 -1.43
CA ASP A 95 0.66 -19.94 -0.64
C ASP A 95 1.92 -19.56 -1.43
N GLN A 96 1.94 -19.87 -2.73
CA GLN A 96 3.04 -19.49 -3.62
C GLN A 96 3.16 -17.96 -3.74
N LEU A 97 2.03 -17.26 -3.88
CA LEU A 97 2.00 -15.80 -3.99
C LEU A 97 2.41 -15.15 -2.67
N LYS A 98 1.87 -15.65 -1.55
CA LYS A 98 2.27 -15.20 -0.20
C LYS A 98 3.76 -15.37 0.03
N GLN A 99 4.31 -16.56 -0.26
CA GLN A 99 5.73 -16.84 -0.10
C GLN A 99 6.58 -15.84 -0.89
N LYS A 100 6.22 -15.58 -2.14
CA LYS A 100 6.95 -14.64 -3.00
C LYS A 100 6.89 -13.21 -2.47
N ILE A 101 5.68 -12.68 -2.25
CA ILE A 101 5.48 -11.26 -1.93
C ILE A 101 5.88 -10.94 -0.50
N PHE A 102 5.50 -11.77 0.47
CA PHE A 102 5.84 -11.53 1.87
C PHE A 102 7.34 -11.66 2.14
N SER A 103 8.01 -12.66 1.53
CA SER A 103 9.46 -12.77 1.62
C SER A 103 10.17 -11.54 1.04
N ASP A 104 9.67 -11.01 -0.08
CA ASP A 104 10.23 -9.81 -0.69
C ASP A 104 10.02 -8.57 0.19
N ILE A 105 8.80 -8.37 0.74
CA ILE A 105 8.52 -7.25 1.66
C ILE A 105 9.45 -7.30 2.88
N VAL A 106 9.64 -8.48 3.47
CA VAL A 106 10.50 -8.65 4.65
C VAL A 106 11.97 -8.42 4.31
N GLN A 107 12.49 -9.04 3.24
CA GLN A 107 13.92 -9.01 2.90
C GLN A 107 14.35 -7.66 2.33
N ASN A 108 13.52 -7.06 1.48
CA ASN A 108 13.83 -5.80 0.81
C ASN A 108 13.26 -4.58 1.54
N GLN A 109 12.61 -4.79 2.72
CA GLN A 109 12.11 -3.71 3.57
C GLN A 109 11.16 -2.78 2.83
N THR A 110 10.37 -3.34 1.93
CA THR A 110 9.43 -2.65 1.06
C THR A 110 7.98 -2.76 1.56
N PHE A 111 7.03 -2.28 0.77
CA PHE A 111 5.61 -2.31 1.13
C PHE A 111 4.70 -2.45 -0.10
N ALA A 112 3.44 -2.77 0.15
CA ALA A 112 2.40 -2.91 -0.86
C ALA A 112 1.40 -1.75 -0.79
N ALA A 113 0.55 -1.61 -1.80
CA ALA A 113 -0.55 -0.65 -1.85
C ALA A 113 -1.80 -1.24 -2.53
N LEU A 114 -2.94 -0.55 -2.42
CA LEU A 114 -4.17 -0.91 -3.10
C LEU A 114 -4.42 0.00 -4.30
N ALA A 115 -4.88 -0.58 -5.40
CA ALA A 115 -5.32 0.11 -6.61
C ALA A 115 -6.72 -0.37 -6.99
N TYR A 116 -7.73 -0.04 -6.18
CA TYR A 116 -9.11 -0.53 -6.32
C TYR A 116 -10.01 0.44 -7.05
N SER A 117 -9.95 1.71 -6.67
CA SER A 117 -10.88 2.73 -7.16
C SER A 117 -10.67 3.06 -8.63
N GLU A 118 -11.76 3.42 -9.30
CA GLU A 118 -11.79 3.97 -10.65
C GLU A 118 -12.70 5.21 -10.68
N LEU A 119 -12.44 6.13 -11.58
CA LEU A 119 -13.21 7.39 -11.66
C LEU A 119 -14.68 7.13 -12.03
N GLY A 120 -14.95 6.15 -12.88
CA GLY A 120 -16.28 5.82 -13.37
C GLY A 120 -17.15 5.05 -12.37
N THR A 121 -16.53 4.35 -11.40
CA THR A 121 -17.27 3.44 -10.51
C THR A 121 -17.60 4.02 -9.14
N GLY A 122 -16.99 5.15 -8.77
CA GLY A 122 -17.22 5.81 -7.49
C GLY A 122 -17.01 4.88 -6.30
N THR A 123 -18.00 4.72 -5.44
CA THR A 123 -17.93 3.83 -4.26
C THR A 123 -18.14 2.34 -4.59
N HIS A 124 -18.48 2.00 -5.84
CA HIS A 124 -18.70 0.62 -6.27
C HIS A 124 -17.38 -0.03 -6.69
N PHE A 125 -16.43 -0.11 -5.79
CA PHE A 125 -15.09 -0.66 -6.06
C PHE A 125 -15.09 -2.13 -6.54
N TYR A 126 -16.19 -2.84 -6.40
CA TYR A 126 -16.42 -4.20 -6.91
C TYR A 126 -16.87 -4.24 -8.38
N ILE A 127 -16.92 -3.11 -9.05
CA ILE A 127 -17.12 -2.97 -10.49
C ILE A 127 -15.85 -2.39 -11.09
N THR A 128 -15.47 -2.84 -12.28
CA THR A 128 -14.31 -2.30 -12.98
C THR A 128 -14.67 -1.94 -14.42
N ASP A 129 -14.17 -0.79 -14.87
CA ASP A 129 -14.20 -0.37 -16.29
C ASP A 129 -12.98 -0.91 -17.05
N ALA A 130 -12.01 -1.51 -16.35
CA ALA A 130 -10.85 -2.12 -16.98
C ALA A 130 -11.24 -3.32 -17.84
N THR A 131 -10.48 -3.53 -18.91
CA THR A 131 -10.60 -4.70 -19.78
C THR A 131 -9.40 -5.62 -19.63
N ALA A 132 -9.57 -6.89 -19.98
CA ALA A 132 -8.50 -7.87 -19.92
C ALA A 132 -8.49 -8.75 -21.18
N GLN A 133 -7.29 -9.15 -21.59
CA GLN A 133 -7.06 -10.17 -22.60
C GLN A 133 -6.16 -11.24 -21.99
N PHE A 134 -6.60 -12.49 -22.06
CA PHE A 134 -5.90 -13.63 -21.47
C PHE A 134 -5.37 -14.53 -22.58
N ASN A 135 -4.18 -15.07 -22.35
CA ASN A 135 -3.63 -16.17 -23.13
C ASN A 135 -2.98 -17.19 -22.17
N ALA A 136 -2.39 -18.26 -22.69
CA ALA A 136 -1.84 -19.34 -21.86
C ALA A 136 -0.68 -18.92 -20.94
N GLU A 137 -0.01 -17.80 -21.21
CA GLU A 137 1.21 -17.39 -20.50
C GLU A 137 1.04 -16.12 -19.68
N HIS A 138 0.15 -15.23 -20.10
CA HIS A 138 -0.01 -13.92 -19.45
C HIS A 138 -1.40 -13.31 -19.65
N ALA A 139 -1.73 -12.35 -18.79
CA ALA A 139 -2.88 -11.49 -18.93
C ALA A 139 -2.42 -10.06 -19.26
N VAL A 140 -3.11 -9.39 -20.16
CA VAL A 140 -2.91 -7.98 -20.49
C VAL A 140 -4.14 -7.21 -20.04
N PHE A 141 -3.94 -6.26 -19.15
CA PHE A 141 -5.00 -5.38 -18.63
C PHE A 141 -4.87 -3.99 -19.25
N ASN A 142 -6.01 -3.38 -19.53
CA ASN A 142 -6.10 -1.98 -19.95
C ASN A 142 -7.17 -1.28 -19.12
N GLY A 143 -6.79 -0.29 -18.35
CA GLY A 143 -7.68 0.45 -17.46
C GLY A 143 -6.95 1.53 -16.69
N LEU A 144 -7.71 2.37 -16.00
CA LEU A 144 -7.20 3.48 -15.22
C LEU A 144 -7.71 3.35 -13.77
N LYS A 145 -6.80 3.07 -12.85
CA LYS A 145 -7.11 3.12 -11.41
C LYS A 145 -6.92 4.54 -10.90
N SER A 146 -7.74 4.95 -9.97
CA SER A 146 -7.72 6.28 -9.38
C SER A 146 -7.52 6.24 -7.88
N MET A 147 -7.06 7.34 -7.30
CA MET A 147 -6.88 7.48 -5.85
C MET A 147 -5.96 6.41 -5.24
N VAL A 148 -4.92 6.02 -5.98
CA VAL A 148 -3.95 5.00 -5.55
C VAL A 148 -3.02 5.60 -4.50
N THR A 149 -3.25 5.26 -3.24
CA THR A 149 -2.41 5.68 -2.11
C THR A 149 -1.00 5.11 -2.25
N SER A 150 0.02 5.94 -2.01
CA SER A 150 1.44 5.56 -2.18
C SER A 150 1.80 5.14 -3.62
N GLY A 151 1.09 5.68 -4.62
CA GLY A 151 1.37 5.44 -6.03
C GLY A 151 2.82 5.78 -6.38
N ASN A 152 3.46 4.95 -7.19
CA ASN A 152 4.87 5.04 -7.59
C ASN A 152 5.92 4.84 -6.47
N TYR A 153 5.50 4.49 -5.24
CA TYR A 153 6.42 4.24 -4.11
C TYR A 153 6.32 2.83 -3.53
N ALA A 154 5.17 2.18 -3.63
CA ALA A 154 5.00 0.79 -3.21
C ALA A 154 5.63 -0.16 -4.23
N SER A 155 6.16 -1.30 -3.79
CA SER A 155 6.73 -2.31 -4.68
C SER A 155 5.68 -3.21 -5.33
N TYR A 156 4.49 -3.29 -4.74
CA TYR A 156 3.37 -4.12 -5.22
C TYR A 156 2.06 -3.37 -5.08
N TYR A 157 1.20 -3.53 -6.08
CA TYR A 157 -0.15 -2.98 -6.10
C TYR A 157 -1.17 -4.11 -6.22
N LEU A 158 -2.08 -4.21 -5.26
CA LEU A 158 -3.25 -5.08 -5.39
C LEU A 158 -4.32 -4.30 -6.14
N ALA A 159 -4.65 -4.76 -7.34
CA ALA A 159 -5.64 -4.15 -8.21
C ALA A 159 -6.83 -5.07 -8.44
N LEU A 160 -8.04 -4.52 -8.36
CA LEU A 160 -9.25 -5.23 -8.77
C LEU A 160 -9.40 -5.09 -10.28
N LEU A 161 -9.25 -6.21 -11.00
CA LEU A 161 -9.26 -6.27 -12.46
C LEU A 161 -10.10 -7.48 -12.91
N PRO A 162 -10.55 -7.52 -14.18
CA PRO A 162 -11.36 -8.63 -14.66
C PRO A 162 -10.69 -9.98 -14.43
N SER A 163 -11.49 -10.98 -14.04
CA SER A 163 -11.04 -12.37 -13.96
C SER A 163 -11.04 -13.03 -15.33
N GLU A 164 -10.37 -14.19 -15.45
CA GLU A 164 -10.27 -14.92 -16.71
C GLU A 164 -11.63 -15.37 -17.26
N ASN A 165 -12.61 -15.62 -16.40
CA ASN A 165 -13.96 -15.99 -16.82
C ASN A 165 -14.76 -14.82 -17.44
N GLY A 166 -14.29 -13.57 -17.30
CA GLY A 166 -14.94 -12.37 -17.80
C GLY A 166 -16.20 -11.93 -17.06
N GLU A 167 -16.63 -12.67 -16.05
CA GLU A 167 -17.88 -12.43 -15.31
C GLU A 167 -17.65 -11.79 -13.93
N THR A 168 -16.46 -11.96 -13.39
CA THR A 168 -16.09 -11.51 -12.05
C THR A 168 -14.83 -10.65 -12.10
N ILE A 169 -14.45 -10.12 -10.92
CA ILE A 169 -13.17 -9.43 -10.74
C ILE A 169 -12.34 -10.17 -9.72
N ASP A 170 -11.02 -10.14 -9.90
CA ASP A 170 -10.04 -10.72 -9.00
C ASP A 170 -9.06 -9.67 -8.47
N ASN A 171 -8.41 -9.98 -7.37
CA ASN A 171 -7.26 -9.22 -6.89
C ASN A 171 -5.99 -9.69 -7.62
N TRP A 172 -5.48 -8.83 -8.49
CA TRP A 172 -4.22 -9.03 -9.18
C TRP A 172 -3.09 -8.31 -8.46
N VAL A 173 -1.94 -8.93 -8.38
CA VAL A 173 -0.73 -8.31 -7.82
C VAL A 173 0.15 -7.83 -8.96
N LEU A 174 0.28 -6.52 -9.07
CA LEU A 174 1.10 -5.85 -10.07
C LEU A 174 2.40 -5.38 -9.40
N PRO A 175 3.59 -5.85 -9.82
CA PRO A 175 4.84 -5.31 -9.30
C PRO A 175 5.11 -3.91 -9.85
N LEU A 176 5.77 -3.05 -9.08
CA LEU A 176 6.32 -1.80 -9.57
C LEU A 176 7.26 -2.08 -10.74
N GLY A 177 7.06 -1.38 -11.86
CA GLY A 177 7.82 -1.63 -13.09
C GLY A 177 7.26 -2.73 -13.98
N ALA A 178 6.07 -3.27 -13.71
CA ALA A 178 5.37 -4.11 -14.66
C ALA A 178 5.23 -3.38 -16.01
N GLN A 179 5.39 -4.11 -17.11
CA GLN A 179 5.33 -3.53 -18.44
C GLN A 179 3.98 -2.83 -18.68
N GLY A 180 4.02 -1.56 -19.09
CA GLY A 180 2.82 -0.75 -19.31
C GLY A 180 2.21 -0.13 -18.06
N LEU A 181 2.72 -0.42 -16.86
CA LEU A 181 2.28 0.24 -15.64
C LEU A 181 2.90 1.63 -15.54
N THR A 182 2.07 2.66 -15.49
CA THR A 182 2.48 4.05 -15.34
C THR A 182 1.72 4.73 -14.21
N PHE A 183 2.26 5.81 -13.68
CA PHE A 183 1.64 6.59 -12.61
C PHE A 183 1.57 8.06 -13.03
N GLU A 184 0.37 8.62 -12.97
CA GLU A 184 0.13 10.03 -13.20
C GLU A 184 -0.20 10.70 -11.87
N ALA A 185 0.58 11.73 -11.51
CA ALA A 185 0.31 12.51 -10.31
C ALA A 185 -1.01 13.26 -10.47
N ASN A 186 -1.87 13.18 -9.45
CA ASN A 186 -3.11 13.90 -9.48
C ASN A 186 -3.01 15.22 -8.68
N SER A 187 -4.00 16.10 -8.85
CA SER A 187 -4.08 17.40 -8.19
C SER A 187 -4.65 17.34 -6.77
N TRP A 188 -4.56 16.19 -6.10
CA TRP A 188 -5.10 15.98 -4.76
C TRP A 188 -4.63 17.07 -3.78
N ASN A 189 -5.56 17.63 -3.03
CA ASN A 189 -5.31 18.70 -2.07
C ASN A 189 -6.12 18.51 -0.78
N GLY A 190 -6.11 17.29 -0.25
CA GLY A 190 -6.78 16.97 1.01
C GLY A 190 -6.07 17.58 2.22
N LEU A 191 -6.82 18.13 3.16
CA LEU A 191 -6.29 18.71 4.38
C LEU A 191 -5.47 17.69 5.18
N GLY A 192 -4.19 18.00 5.43
CA GLY A 192 -3.26 17.11 6.16
C GLY A 192 -2.93 15.82 5.42
N MET A 193 -3.26 15.73 4.10
CA MET A 193 -3.12 14.51 3.30
C MET A 193 -2.39 14.74 1.98
N ARG A 194 -1.79 15.92 1.80
CA ARG A 194 -1.13 16.31 0.55
C ARG A 194 0.17 15.56 0.30
N SER A 195 0.86 15.10 1.34
CA SER A 195 2.06 14.27 1.19
C SER A 195 1.77 12.79 0.94
N ASN A 196 0.50 12.41 0.76
CA ASN A 196 0.13 11.15 0.16
C ASN A 196 0.10 11.30 -1.37
N PRO A 197 1.01 10.66 -2.12
CA PRO A 197 0.99 10.73 -3.58
C PRO A 197 -0.17 9.88 -4.08
N ILE A 198 -1.32 10.51 -4.18
CA ILE A 198 -2.47 9.88 -4.82
C ILE A 198 -2.25 9.98 -6.32
N CYS A 199 -2.15 8.82 -6.97
CA CYS A 199 -1.91 8.70 -8.41
C CYS A 199 -3.12 8.04 -9.11
N HIS A 200 -3.15 8.25 -10.41
CA HIS A 200 -3.93 7.47 -11.36
C HIS A 200 -3.04 6.45 -12.04
#